data_8614753f84cb9932f1706435a8ca11c4
#
_entry.id   8614753f84cb9932f1706435a8ca11c4
#
_cell.length_a   1.000
_cell.length_b   1.000
_cell.length_c   1.000
_cell.angle_alpha   90.00
_cell.angle_beta   90.00
_cell.angle_gamma   90.00
#
_symmetry.space_group_name_H-M   'P 1'
#
loop_
_entity.id
_entity.type
_entity.pdbx_description
1 polymer ?
#
loop_
_entity_poly.entity_id
_entity_poly.type
_entity_poly.pdbx_seq_one_letter_code
_entity_poly.pdbx_strand_id
1 'polypeptide(L)'
;MKKRFIYIMLFLLLFSYNSIGAYEYHEEIDDIEYLLNERIVIMNEFLYGVKDMDSLKDKLSEIEIEKLLENDVDILSKIIDNPTDYELAMSVKIDKIHSLERKDEAVFINADLNWQMSGYDGEFNLVRNYDIKCVEINNSMYLAKLVILNDRQSMVD
;
A
#
# COMPACT_ATOMS: atom_id res chain seq x y z
N MET A 1 -9.41 14.66 49.65
CA MET A 1 -8.30 14.02 48.92
C MET A 1 -8.76 12.82 48.03
N LYS A 2 -9.65 11.91 48.47
CA LYS A 2 -10.09 10.74 47.67
C LYS A 2 -10.72 11.10 46.30
N LYS A 3 -11.55 12.16 46.20
CA LYS A 3 -12.20 12.55 44.93
C LYS A 3 -11.20 13.04 43.85
N ARG A 4 -10.14 13.76 44.23
CA ARG A 4 -9.11 14.23 43.28
C ARG A 4 -8.27 13.09 42.74
N PHE A 5 -8.03 12.06 43.53
CA PHE A 5 -7.30 10.86 43.10
C PHE A 5 -8.08 10.05 42.04
N ILE A 6 -9.41 9.98 42.19
CA ILE A 6 -10.30 9.28 41.21
C ILE A 6 -10.27 10.00 39.85
N TYR A 7 -10.28 11.33 39.80
CA TYR A 7 -10.22 12.09 38.54
C TYR A 7 -8.87 11.95 37.85
N ILE A 8 -7.76 11.88 38.59
CA ILE A 8 -6.43 11.67 38.03
C ILE A 8 -6.34 10.24 37.43
N MET A 9 -6.88 9.26 38.13
CA MET A 9 -6.89 7.87 37.65
C MET A 9 -7.78 7.69 36.41
N LEU A 10 -8.94 8.37 36.35
CA LEU A 10 -9.82 8.39 35.18
C LEU A 10 -9.15 9.07 33.98
N PHE A 11 -8.44 10.17 34.23
CA PHE A 11 -7.69 10.89 33.19
C PHE A 11 -6.55 10.05 32.62
N LEU A 12 -5.80 9.32 33.45
CA LEU A 12 -4.75 8.41 33.03
C LEU A 12 -5.30 7.22 32.20
N LEU A 13 -6.48 6.71 32.57
CA LEU A 13 -7.15 5.65 31.80
C LEU A 13 -7.61 6.13 30.42
N LEU A 14 -8.11 7.38 30.31
CA LEU A 14 -8.49 7.96 29.01
C LEU A 14 -7.27 8.19 28.11
N PHE A 15 -6.13 8.59 28.66
CA PHE A 15 -4.89 8.72 27.88
C PHE A 15 -4.34 7.38 27.41
N SER A 16 -4.43 6.32 28.23
CA SER A 16 -3.98 4.98 27.86
C SER A 16 -4.78 4.40 26.69
N TYR A 17 -6.09 4.68 26.64
CA TYR A 17 -6.98 4.19 25.57
C TYR A 17 -6.66 4.81 24.20
N ASN A 18 -6.34 6.11 24.17
CA ASN A 18 -5.96 6.79 22.93
C ASN A 18 -4.58 6.36 22.39
N SER A 19 -3.67 5.93 23.27
CA SER A 19 -2.34 5.50 22.86
C SER A 19 -2.33 4.13 22.20
N ILE A 20 -3.22 3.22 22.60
CA ILE A 20 -3.32 1.86 22.04
C ILE A 20 -3.83 1.91 20.59
N GLY A 21 -4.88 2.69 20.31
CA GLY A 21 -5.41 2.83 18.95
C GLY A 21 -4.41 3.47 17.96
N ALA A 22 -3.65 4.46 18.40
CA ALA A 22 -2.65 5.11 17.55
C ALA A 22 -1.46 4.20 17.20
N TYR A 23 -1.11 3.26 18.08
CA TYR A 23 -0.03 2.32 17.86
C TYR A 23 -0.45 1.21 16.88
N GLU A 24 -1.67 0.70 16.99
CA GLU A 24 -2.24 -0.32 16.10
C GLU A 24 -2.34 0.19 14.63
N TYR A 25 -2.78 1.43 14.42
CA TYR A 25 -2.84 2.02 13.09
C TYR A 25 -1.46 2.25 12.46
N HIS A 26 -0.41 2.46 13.24
CA HIS A 26 0.93 2.67 12.71
C HIS A 26 1.51 1.36 12.13
N GLU A 27 1.31 0.25 12.80
CA GLU A 27 1.72 -1.08 12.36
C GLU A 27 1.01 -1.47 11.04
N GLU A 28 -0.32 -1.25 10.95
CA GLU A 28 -1.08 -1.50 9.72
C GLU A 28 -0.57 -0.66 8.52
N ILE A 29 -0.18 0.59 8.75
CA ILE A 29 0.34 1.47 7.70
C ILE A 29 1.70 0.99 7.22
N ASP A 30 2.58 0.60 8.12
CA ASP A 30 3.90 0.08 7.80
C ASP A 30 3.80 -1.24 7.01
N ASP A 31 2.88 -2.13 7.39
CA ASP A 31 2.60 -3.38 6.66
C ASP A 31 2.09 -3.12 5.24
N ILE A 32 1.18 -2.17 5.07
CA ILE A 32 0.65 -1.81 3.75
C ILE A 32 1.74 -1.19 2.87
N GLU A 33 2.56 -0.28 3.41
CA GLU A 33 3.68 0.32 2.69
C GLU A 33 4.71 -0.75 2.31
N TYR A 34 4.98 -1.72 3.18
CA TYR A 34 5.82 -2.86 2.89
C TYR A 34 5.28 -3.69 1.71
N LEU A 35 4.00 -4.08 1.74
CA LEU A 35 3.37 -4.86 0.66
C LEU A 35 3.40 -4.12 -0.69
N LEU A 36 3.15 -2.81 -0.69
CA LEU A 36 3.23 -1.99 -1.90
C LEU A 36 4.66 -1.97 -2.48
N ASN A 37 5.69 -1.90 -1.63
CA ASN A 37 7.09 -1.93 -2.07
C ASN A 37 7.52 -3.33 -2.53
N GLU A 38 7.11 -4.41 -1.84
CA GLU A 38 7.35 -5.79 -2.30
C GLU A 38 6.75 -6.03 -3.69
N ARG A 39 5.52 -5.55 -3.91
CA ARG A 39 4.88 -5.60 -5.23
C ARG A 39 5.75 -4.94 -6.32
N ILE A 40 6.32 -3.75 -6.04
CA ILE A 40 7.24 -3.06 -6.96
C ILE A 40 8.47 -3.92 -7.25
N VAL A 41 9.08 -4.51 -6.23
CA VAL A 41 10.27 -5.37 -6.37
C VAL A 41 9.96 -6.56 -7.27
N ILE A 42 8.87 -7.30 -7.01
CA ILE A 42 8.47 -8.48 -7.77
C ILE A 42 8.23 -8.12 -9.26
N MET A 43 7.50 -7.03 -9.50
CA MET A 43 7.21 -6.57 -10.86
C MET A 43 8.48 -6.15 -11.61
N ASN A 44 9.38 -5.40 -10.95
CA ASN A 44 10.63 -4.97 -11.56
C ASN A 44 11.57 -6.16 -11.82
N GLU A 45 11.69 -7.11 -10.89
CA GLU A 45 12.45 -8.36 -11.12
C GLU A 45 11.97 -9.13 -12.34
N PHE A 46 10.65 -9.21 -12.52
CA PHE A 46 10.06 -9.84 -13.68
C PHE A 46 10.34 -9.08 -14.99
N LEU A 47 10.21 -7.75 -14.99
CA LEU A 47 10.43 -6.92 -16.18
C LEU A 47 11.88 -6.95 -16.66
N TYR A 48 12.86 -7.03 -15.75
CA TYR A 48 14.29 -7.02 -16.06
C TYR A 48 14.95 -8.39 -16.07
N GLY A 49 14.32 -9.39 -15.49
CA GLY A 49 14.84 -10.74 -15.34
C GLY A 49 14.31 -11.74 -16.38
N VAL A 50 14.26 -12.99 -15.93
CA VAL A 50 13.63 -14.08 -16.70
C VAL A 50 12.13 -13.93 -16.62
N LYS A 51 11.48 -13.75 -17.76
CA LYS A 51 10.02 -13.54 -17.87
C LYS A 51 9.25 -14.86 -17.72
N ASP A 52 9.31 -15.44 -16.53
CA ASP A 52 8.57 -16.64 -16.15
C ASP A 52 7.26 -16.24 -15.46
N MET A 53 6.14 -16.43 -16.16
CA MET A 53 4.80 -16.07 -15.68
C MET A 53 4.34 -16.91 -14.49
N ASP A 54 4.74 -18.17 -14.41
CA ASP A 54 4.37 -19.03 -13.28
C ASP A 54 5.08 -18.55 -12.00
N SER A 55 6.39 -18.29 -12.11
CA SER A 55 7.17 -17.71 -11.00
C SER A 55 6.66 -16.33 -10.57
N LEU A 56 6.25 -15.47 -11.51
CA LEU A 56 5.64 -14.17 -11.22
C LEU A 56 4.36 -14.33 -10.40
N LYS A 57 3.46 -15.21 -10.90
CA LYS A 57 2.17 -15.45 -10.24
C LYS A 57 2.35 -16.02 -8.84
N ASP A 58 3.28 -16.95 -8.67
CA ASP A 58 3.58 -17.52 -7.36
C ASP A 58 4.06 -16.44 -6.38
N LYS A 59 5.03 -15.61 -6.78
CA LYS A 59 5.54 -14.51 -5.94
C LYS A 59 4.47 -13.48 -5.61
N LEU A 60 3.68 -13.02 -6.60
CA LEU A 60 2.59 -12.07 -6.35
C LEU A 60 1.53 -12.66 -5.43
N SER A 61 1.23 -13.96 -5.52
CA SER A 61 0.24 -14.62 -4.65
C SER A 61 0.63 -14.66 -3.16
N GLU A 62 1.91 -14.40 -2.83
CA GLU A 62 2.37 -14.25 -1.45
C GLU A 62 1.95 -12.92 -0.82
N ILE A 63 1.65 -11.90 -1.64
CA ILE A 63 1.32 -10.54 -1.17
C ILE A 63 0.00 -10.00 -1.71
N GLU A 64 -0.55 -10.57 -2.78
CA GLU A 64 -1.78 -10.14 -3.45
C GLU A 64 -2.81 -11.27 -3.52
N ILE A 65 -4.08 -10.88 -3.48
CA ILE A 65 -5.20 -11.80 -3.60
C ILE A 65 -6.29 -11.24 -4.51
N GLU A 66 -7.29 -12.08 -4.79
CA GLU A 66 -8.50 -11.72 -5.52
C GLU A 66 -8.17 -11.14 -6.91
N LYS A 67 -8.92 -10.10 -7.26
CA LYS A 67 -8.85 -9.47 -8.57
C LYS A 67 -7.57 -8.65 -8.80
N LEU A 68 -6.88 -8.21 -7.74
CA LEU A 68 -5.63 -7.46 -7.88
C LEU A 68 -4.56 -8.35 -8.51
N LEU A 69 -4.37 -9.55 -7.96
CA LEU A 69 -3.44 -10.56 -8.50
C LEU A 69 -3.73 -10.88 -9.97
N GLU A 70 -5.00 -11.13 -10.31
CA GLU A 70 -5.39 -11.43 -11.69
C GLU A 70 -5.07 -10.27 -12.65
N ASN A 71 -5.37 -9.04 -12.24
CA ASN A 71 -5.12 -7.85 -13.05
C ASN A 71 -3.63 -7.62 -13.28
N ASP A 72 -2.80 -7.79 -12.25
CA ASP A 72 -1.36 -7.53 -12.34
C ASP A 72 -0.65 -8.56 -13.20
N VAL A 73 -1.03 -9.84 -13.09
CA VAL A 73 -0.56 -10.90 -13.98
C VAL A 73 -0.97 -10.61 -15.44
N ASP A 74 -2.20 -10.19 -15.70
CA ASP A 74 -2.71 -9.84 -17.04
C ASP A 74 -1.98 -8.61 -17.63
N ILE A 75 -1.75 -7.59 -16.84
CA ILE A 75 -1.01 -6.39 -17.27
C ILE A 75 0.42 -6.74 -17.65
N LEU A 76 1.14 -7.49 -16.80
CA LEU A 76 2.53 -7.86 -17.04
C LEU A 76 2.66 -8.81 -18.24
N SER A 77 1.70 -9.71 -18.45
CA SER A 77 1.65 -10.54 -19.67
C SER A 77 1.56 -9.68 -20.94
N LYS A 78 0.69 -8.66 -20.94
CA LYS A 78 0.54 -7.74 -22.08
C LYS A 78 1.79 -6.91 -22.35
N ILE A 79 2.53 -6.53 -21.29
CA ILE A 79 3.80 -5.80 -21.42
C ILE A 79 4.87 -6.65 -22.12
N ILE A 80 4.92 -7.96 -21.87
CA ILE A 80 5.84 -8.84 -22.58
C ILE A 80 5.57 -8.86 -24.09
N ASP A 81 4.28 -8.95 -24.44
CA ASP A 81 3.87 -9.03 -25.85
C ASP A 81 4.07 -7.70 -26.59
N ASN A 82 4.03 -6.58 -25.88
CA ASN A 82 4.17 -5.24 -26.44
C ASN A 82 5.11 -4.39 -25.56
N PRO A 83 6.41 -4.65 -25.56
CA PRO A 83 7.36 -3.89 -24.78
C PRO A 83 7.41 -2.45 -25.28
N THR A 84 7.17 -1.50 -24.39
CA THR A 84 7.33 -0.05 -24.63
C THR A 84 8.31 0.51 -23.61
N ASP A 85 8.75 1.75 -23.81
CA ASP A 85 9.55 2.46 -22.81
C ASP A 85 8.64 2.81 -21.62
N TYR A 86 8.71 2.04 -20.54
CA TYR A 86 7.93 2.27 -19.34
C TYR A 86 8.71 3.09 -18.33
N GLU A 87 8.01 4.01 -17.70
CA GLU A 87 8.44 4.58 -16.43
C GLU A 87 8.29 3.53 -15.34
N LEU A 88 9.32 3.36 -14.52
CA LEU A 88 9.35 2.32 -13.49
C LEU A 88 9.14 2.92 -12.11
N ALA A 89 8.26 2.33 -11.35
CA ALA A 89 8.19 2.59 -9.94
C ALA A 89 9.42 1.98 -9.25
N MET A 90 10.16 2.79 -8.49
CA MET A 90 11.33 2.36 -7.71
C MET A 90 10.97 2.11 -6.25
N SER A 91 10.10 2.94 -5.70
CA SER A 91 9.56 2.80 -4.35
C SER A 91 8.27 3.59 -4.20
N VAL A 92 7.54 3.34 -3.13
CA VAL A 92 6.34 4.09 -2.77
C VAL A 92 6.29 4.35 -1.27
N LYS A 93 5.73 5.50 -0.88
CA LYS A 93 5.43 5.86 0.51
C LYS A 93 4.01 6.37 0.63
N ILE A 94 3.37 6.09 1.75
CA ILE A 94 2.11 6.70 2.11
C ILE A 94 2.41 8.11 2.62
N ASP A 95 2.07 9.12 1.81
CA ASP A 95 2.35 10.53 2.12
C ASP A 95 1.27 11.12 3.02
N LYS A 96 -0.01 10.81 2.74
CA LYS A 96 -1.15 11.32 3.51
C LYS A 96 -2.30 10.33 3.51
N ILE A 97 -2.83 10.05 4.70
CA ILE A 97 -4.03 9.23 4.89
C ILE A 97 -5.24 10.16 5.00
N HIS A 98 -6.25 9.95 4.16
CA HIS A 98 -7.52 10.67 4.19
C HIS A 98 -8.58 9.94 5.02
N SER A 99 -8.59 8.60 4.94
CA SER A 99 -9.41 7.74 5.78
C SER A 99 -8.76 6.37 5.95
N LEU A 100 -8.98 5.77 7.10
CA LEU A 100 -8.63 4.39 7.42
C LEU A 100 -9.81 3.78 8.17
N GLU A 101 -10.29 2.64 7.71
CA GLU A 101 -11.41 1.92 8.31
C GLU A 101 -11.10 0.43 8.32
N ARG A 102 -11.22 -0.19 9.51
CA ARG A 102 -11.15 -1.65 9.66
C ARG A 102 -12.56 -2.21 9.78
N LYS A 103 -12.87 -3.20 8.94
CA LYS A 103 -14.12 -3.96 8.97
C LYS A 103 -13.81 -5.44 8.90
N ASP A 104 -14.09 -6.14 9.98
CA ASP A 104 -13.76 -7.55 10.15
C ASP A 104 -12.25 -7.78 9.89
N GLU A 105 -11.91 -8.61 8.92
CA GLU A 105 -10.54 -8.94 8.52
C GLU A 105 -10.01 -8.03 7.40
N ALA A 106 -10.75 -6.97 7.02
CA ALA A 106 -10.36 -6.08 5.95
C ALA A 106 -10.03 -4.67 6.46
N VAL A 107 -8.95 -4.09 5.92
CA VAL A 107 -8.54 -2.70 6.12
C VAL A 107 -8.75 -1.93 4.83
N PHE A 108 -9.47 -0.83 4.92
CA PHE A 108 -9.74 0.09 3.80
C PHE A 108 -9.02 1.40 4.07
N ILE A 109 -8.17 1.80 3.14
CA ILE A 109 -7.43 3.07 3.22
C ILE A 109 -7.71 3.90 1.97
N ASN A 110 -8.00 5.19 2.19
CA ASN A 110 -7.85 6.21 1.16
C ASN A 110 -6.63 7.06 1.50
N ALA A 111 -5.64 7.08 0.60
CA ALA A 111 -4.38 7.75 0.85
C ALA A 111 -3.75 8.34 -0.41
N ASP A 112 -2.96 9.40 -0.23
CA ASP A 112 -2.03 9.88 -1.24
C ASP A 112 -0.74 9.06 -1.13
N LEU A 113 -0.39 8.38 -2.23
CA LEU A 113 0.85 7.63 -2.37
C LEU A 113 1.87 8.44 -3.16
N ASN A 114 3.07 8.58 -2.61
CA ASN A 114 4.21 9.23 -3.25
C ASN A 114 5.12 8.15 -3.85
N TRP A 115 5.06 8.03 -5.17
CA TRP A 115 5.86 7.10 -5.96
C TRP A 115 7.16 7.75 -6.38
N GLN A 116 8.29 7.12 -6.09
CA GLN A 116 9.56 7.43 -6.72
C GLN A 116 9.62 6.67 -8.03
N MET A 117 9.69 7.39 -9.13
CA MET A 117 9.67 6.86 -10.49
C MET A 117 11.03 7.04 -11.15
N SER A 118 11.40 6.13 -12.06
CA SER A 118 12.54 6.26 -12.95
C SER A 118 12.05 6.23 -14.39
N GLY A 119 12.37 7.25 -15.16
CA GLY A 119 12.01 7.38 -16.57
C GLY A 119 13.22 7.76 -17.43
N TYR A 120 12.97 8.05 -18.72
CA TYR A 120 14.03 8.41 -19.68
C TYR A 120 14.79 9.67 -19.27
N ASP A 121 14.11 10.66 -18.73
CA ASP A 121 14.69 11.96 -18.32
C ASP A 121 15.25 11.96 -16.88
N GLY A 122 15.25 10.81 -16.21
CA GLY A 122 15.75 10.64 -14.85
C GLY A 122 14.68 10.23 -13.84
N GLU A 123 15.00 10.46 -12.55
CA GLU A 123 14.09 10.12 -11.44
C GLU A 123 13.18 11.31 -11.13
N PHE A 124 11.91 11.01 -10.80
CA PHE A 124 10.92 11.99 -10.38
C PHE A 124 9.94 11.40 -9.38
N ASN A 125 9.24 12.26 -8.65
CA ASN A 125 8.20 11.85 -7.72
C ASN A 125 6.81 12.07 -8.33
N LEU A 126 5.90 11.12 -8.10
CA LEU A 126 4.52 11.17 -8.56
C LEU A 126 3.58 10.91 -7.39
N VAL A 127 2.79 11.93 -7.00
CA VAL A 127 1.80 11.76 -5.93
C VAL A 127 0.42 11.53 -6.55
N ARG A 128 -0.25 10.44 -6.15
CA ARG A 128 -1.61 10.10 -6.57
C ARG A 128 -2.44 9.59 -5.42
N ASN A 129 -3.74 9.85 -5.47
CA ASN A 129 -4.70 9.36 -4.47
C ASN A 129 -5.22 7.99 -4.85
N TYR A 130 -5.23 7.07 -3.88
CA TYR A 130 -5.63 5.68 -4.04
C TYR A 130 -6.67 5.25 -3.02
N ASP A 131 -7.59 4.38 -3.46
CA ASP A 131 -8.32 3.46 -2.59
C ASP A 131 -7.57 2.12 -2.54
N ILE A 132 -7.21 1.72 -1.33
CA ILE A 132 -6.49 0.49 -1.04
C ILE A 132 -7.39 -0.38 -0.16
N LYS A 133 -7.49 -1.67 -0.47
CA LYS A 133 -8.08 -2.68 0.40
C LYS A 133 -7.02 -3.74 0.68
N CYS A 134 -6.78 -3.99 1.95
CA CYS A 134 -6.01 -5.13 2.42
C CYS A 134 -6.92 -6.10 3.16
N VAL A 135 -6.56 -7.38 3.18
CA VAL A 135 -7.28 -8.44 3.88
C VAL A 135 -6.30 -9.24 4.71
N GLU A 136 -6.64 -9.48 5.97
CA GLU A 136 -5.86 -10.32 6.87
C GLU A 136 -6.35 -11.77 6.78
N ILE A 137 -5.45 -12.70 6.49
CA ILE A 137 -5.71 -14.14 6.42
C ILE A 137 -4.64 -14.85 7.22
N ASN A 138 -5.03 -15.59 8.26
CA ASN A 138 -4.10 -16.33 9.13
C ASN A 138 -2.96 -15.45 9.69
N ASN A 139 -3.26 -14.24 10.14
CA ASN A 139 -2.30 -13.25 10.65
C ASN A 139 -1.29 -12.75 9.60
N SER A 140 -1.59 -12.88 8.33
CA SER A 140 -0.82 -12.28 7.23
C SER A 140 -1.70 -11.32 6.46
N MET A 141 -1.18 -10.13 6.13
CA MET A 141 -1.89 -9.12 5.37
C MET A 141 -1.61 -9.28 3.88
N TYR A 142 -2.63 -9.09 3.05
CA TYR A 142 -2.58 -9.19 1.58
C TYR A 142 -3.23 -7.98 0.95
N LEU A 143 -2.67 -7.49 -0.15
CA LEU A 143 -3.31 -6.50 -1.02
C LEU A 143 -4.43 -7.15 -1.83
N ALA A 144 -5.64 -6.63 -1.73
CA ALA A 144 -6.81 -7.12 -2.47
C ALA A 144 -7.33 -6.10 -3.51
N LYS A 145 -7.02 -4.81 -3.32
CA LYS A 145 -7.44 -3.73 -4.23
C LYS A 145 -6.46 -2.57 -4.16
N LEU A 146 -6.13 -2.02 -5.33
CA LEU A 146 -5.37 -0.78 -5.49
C LEU A 146 -5.96 0.00 -6.67
N VAL A 147 -6.67 1.10 -6.39
CA VAL A 147 -7.37 1.88 -7.43
C VAL A 147 -7.07 3.36 -7.31
N ILE A 148 -6.62 3.97 -8.41
CA ILE A 148 -6.41 5.41 -8.51
C ILE A 148 -7.76 6.13 -8.52
N LEU A 149 -7.97 7.09 -7.61
CA LEU A 149 -9.22 7.85 -7.53
C LEU A 149 -9.19 9.16 -8.30
N ASN A 150 -8.05 9.81 -8.40
CA ASN A 150 -7.92 11.06 -9.11
C ASN A 150 -6.57 11.15 -9.81
N ASP A 151 -6.62 11.27 -11.12
CA ASP A 151 -5.49 11.69 -11.97
C ASP A 151 -5.41 13.23 -11.93
N ARG A 152 -5.17 13.80 -10.73
CA ARG A 152 -4.75 15.19 -10.68
C ARG A 152 -3.28 15.24 -11.07
N GLN A 153 -3.03 15.32 -12.35
CA GLN A 153 -1.76 15.86 -12.83
C GLN A 153 -1.61 17.26 -12.21
N SER A 154 -0.88 17.35 -11.12
CA SER A 154 -0.32 18.61 -10.69
C SER A 154 0.75 18.96 -11.72
N MET A 155 0.37 19.63 -12.80
CA MET A 155 1.32 20.44 -13.55
C MET A 155 1.80 21.50 -12.55
N VAL A 156 2.97 21.26 -11.99
CA VAL A 156 3.73 22.30 -11.33
C VAL A 156 4.48 23.02 -12.46
N ASP A 157 3.97 24.19 -12.81
CA ASP A 157 4.66 25.17 -13.66
C ASP A 157 5.95 25.69 -12.98
#